data_b65080659f2870d86a96fc9c89f7e37f
#
_entry.id   b65080659f2870d86a96fc9c89f7e37f
#
_cell.length_a   1.000
_cell.length_b   1.000
_cell.length_c   1.000
_cell.angle_alpha   90.00
_cell.angle_beta   90.00
_cell.angle_gamma   90.00
#
_symmetry.space_group_name_H-M   'P 1'
#
loop_
_entity.id
_entity.type
_entity.pdbx_description
1 polymer ?
#
loop_
_entity_poly.entity_id
_entity_poly.type
_entity_poly.pdbx_seq_one_letter_code
_entity_poly.pdbx_strand_id
1 'polypeptide(L)'
;MPNTSDACCAELIASLHHQPLLVVLRAEQPAALTPQIDRLAALGLRHIEIAWSDHPGWIEQTRALALRSPEIRFGAASITTEQALRDVQAAGLAFAVSPVFDPALLALAQQLELTLVPGVFSPSEVHQAKALGCPLVKLYPAIALGPAYWRSLAGPLGGLPFCIAAGGLGPAEVAQWLSSGVDAVAIGGALSGDQAWQELAQWLMSPRG
;
A
#
# COMPACT_ATOMS: atom_id res chain seq x y z
N MET A 1 -9.45 12.50 -22.12
CA MET A 1 -8.46 11.41 -21.96
C MET A 1 -8.38 11.12 -20.47
N PRO A 2 -8.40 9.87 -20.00
CA PRO A 2 -8.13 9.60 -18.59
C PRO A 2 -6.74 10.16 -18.26
N ASN A 3 -6.63 10.77 -17.07
CA ASN A 3 -5.36 11.29 -16.57
C ASN A 3 -4.39 10.12 -16.33
N THR A 4 -3.08 10.34 -16.49
CA THR A 4 -2.03 9.32 -16.27
C THR A 4 -2.15 8.69 -14.87
N SER A 5 -2.49 9.50 -13.86
CA SER A 5 -2.72 9.03 -12.47
C SER A 5 -3.90 8.05 -12.38
N ASP A 6 -4.98 8.26 -13.12
CA ASP A 6 -6.16 7.38 -13.11
C ASP A 6 -5.82 6.01 -13.75
N ALA A 7 -5.03 6.02 -14.83
CA ALA A 7 -4.56 4.79 -15.47
C ALA A 7 -3.63 4.00 -14.52
N CYS A 8 -2.66 4.66 -13.88
CA CYS A 8 -1.76 4.04 -12.91
C CYS A 8 -2.52 3.47 -11.69
N CYS A 9 -3.55 4.16 -11.21
CA CYS A 9 -4.39 3.68 -10.13
C CYS A 9 -5.19 2.43 -10.53
N ALA A 10 -5.78 2.43 -11.73
CA ALA A 10 -6.50 1.27 -12.26
C ALA A 10 -5.58 0.05 -12.43
N GLU A 11 -4.33 0.27 -12.90
CA GLU A 11 -3.33 -0.80 -12.97
C GLU A 11 -2.92 -1.35 -11.60
N LEU A 12 -2.80 -0.49 -10.59
CA LEU A 12 -2.51 -0.94 -9.22
C LEU A 12 -3.66 -1.80 -8.69
N ILE A 13 -4.91 -1.35 -8.84
CA ILE A 13 -6.10 -2.11 -8.45
C ILE A 13 -6.14 -3.46 -9.16
N ALA A 14 -5.95 -3.48 -10.49
CA ALA A 14 -5.93 -4.72 -11.26
C ALA A 14 -4.83 -5.68 -10.79
N SER A 15 -3.64 -5.17 -10.50
CA SER A 15 -2.54 -5.98 -9.96
C SER A 15 -2.85 -6.54 -8.58
N LEU A 16 -3.49 -5.73 -7.71
CA LEU A 16 -3.91 -6.16 -6.37
C LEU A 16 -5.06 -7.18 -6.40
N HIS A 17 -5.93 -7.15 -7.41
CA HIS A 17 -6.91 -8.23 -7.59
C HIS A 17 -6.23 -9.59 -7.86
N HIS A 18 -5.09 -9.61 -8.54
CA HIS A 18 -4.34 -10.85 -8.78
C HIS A 18 -3.53 -11.30 -7.57
N GLN A 19 -2.93 -10.36 -6.83
CA GLN A 19 -2.18 -10.66 -5.61
C GLN A 19 -2.53 -9.61 -4.54
N PRO A 20 -3.56 -9.86 -3.68
CA PRO A 20 -4.10 -8.88 -2.75
C PRO A 20 -3.22 -8.70 -1.48
N LEU A 21 -1.92 -8.55 -1.68
CA LEU A 21 -0.95 -8.41 -0.61
C LEU A 21 0.12 -7.37 -0.97
N LEU A 22 0.40 -6.49 -0.01
CA LEU A 22 1.52 -5.58 -0.02
C LEU A 22 2.40 -5.85 1.20
N VAL A 23 3.72 -5.63 1.06
CA VAL A 23 4.65 -5.65 2.19
C VAL A 23 5.24 -4.26 2.37
N VAL A 24 5.08 -3.71 3.58
CA VAL A 24 5.65 -2.41 3.96
C VAL A 24 6.99 -2.64 4.63
N LEU A 25 8.05 -2.15 4.01
CA LEU A 25 9.41 -2.24 4.53
C LEU A 25 9.87 -0.89 5.08
N ARG A 26 10.58 -0.95 6.20
CA ARG A 26 11.13 0.23 6.87
C ARG A 26 12.56 -0.02 7.30
N ALA A 27 13.45 0.87 6.93
CA ALA A 27 14.84 0.91 7.40
C ALA A 27 15.29 2.36 7.51
N GLU A 28 16.33 2.59 8.26
CA GLU A 28 16.99 3.90 8.35
C GLU A 28 17.54 4.31 6.96
N GLN A 29 18.16 3.35 6.27
CA GLN A 29 18.65 3.52 4.90
C GLN A 29 17.93 2.52 3.98
N PRO A 30 17.26 2.97 2.91
CA PRO A 30 16.56 2.05 1.99
C PRO A 30 17.43 0.92 1.43
N ALA A 31 18.71 1.17 1.14
CA ALA A 31 19.64 0.15 0.63
C ALA A 31 19.78 -1.08 1.55
N ALA A 32 19.57 -0.91 2.86
CA ALA A 32 19.59 -2.02 3.83
C ALA A 32 18.44 -3.03 3.63
N LEU A 33 17.41 -2.65 2.87
CA LEU A 33 16.26 -3.51 2.56
C LEU A 33 16.55 -4.55 1.46
N THR A 34 17.69 -4.45 0.77
CA THR A 34 18.04 -5.34 -0.35
C THR A 34 17.83 -6.82 -0.04
N PRO A 35 18.34 -7.39 1.07
CA PRO A 35 18.16 -8.82 1.34
C PRO A 35 16.69 -9.22 1.55
N GLN A 36 15.90 -8.34 2.16
CA GLN A 36 14.47 -8.60 2.36
C GLN A 36 13.71 -8.55 1.04
N ILE A 37 14.02 -7.58 0.18
CA ILE A 37 13.42 -7.44 -1.15
C ILE A 37 13.76 -8.65 -2.02
N ASP A 38 15.03 -9.09 -2.04
CA ASP A 38 15.47 -10.28 -2.79
C ASP A 38 14.70 -11.53 -2.32
N ARG A 39 14.50 -11.68 -1.00
CA ARG A 39 13.73 -12.80 -0.44
C ARG A 39 12.24 -12.72 -0.84
N LEU A 40 11.64 -11.53 -0.81
CA LEU A 40 10.25 -11.32 -1.21
C LEU A 40 10.05 -11.56 -2.72
N ALA A 41 10.97 -11.11 -3.55
CA ALA A 41 10.99 -11.38 -4.98
C ALA A 41 11.06 -12.88 -5.28
N ALA A 42 11.95 -13.61 -4.59
CA ALA A 42 12.07 -15.06 -4.72
C ALA A 42 10.79 -15.83 -4.31
N LEU A 43 9.99 -15.26 -3.41
CA LEU A 43 8.68 -15.79 -3.03
C LEU A 43 7.55 -15.37 -4.01
N GLY A 44 7.86 -14.57 -5.04
CA GLY A 44 6.89 -14.11 -6.03
C GLY A 44 5.98 -12.98 -5.55
N LEU A 45 6.40 -12.21 -4.53
CA LEU A 45 5.66 -11.01 -4.12
C LEU A 45 5.74 -9.92 -5.20
N ARG A 46 4.62 -9.22 -5.44
CA ARG A 46 4.51 -8.22 -6.51
C ARG A 46 4.38 -6.78 -6.04
N HIS A 47 4.10 -6.53 -4.77
CA HIS A 47 3.83 -5.19 -4.26
C HIS A 47 4.62 -4.91 -2.99
N ILE A 48 5.49 -3.90 -3.02
CA ILE A 48 6.27 -3.44 -1.86
C ILE A 48 6.09 -1.94 -1.69
N GLU A 49 5.84 -1.51 -0.45
CA GLU A 49 5.94 -0.11 -0.04
C GLU A 49 7.25 0.08 0.74
N ILE A 50 8.10 1.01 0.32
CA ILE A 50 9.26 1.47 1.10
C ILE A 50 8.83 2.68 1.90
N ALA A 51 8.96 2.62 3.22
CA ALA A 51 8.60 3.76 4.06
C ALA A 51 9.51 4.95 3.75
N TRP A 52 8.88 6.10 3.51
CA TRP A 52 9.61 7.35 3.34
C TRP A 52 10.31 7.77 4.63
N SER A 53 11.48 8.36 4.49
CA SER A 53 12.24 9.05 5.53
C SER A 53 12.99 10.24 4.92
N ASP A 54 13.45 11.15 5.76
CA ASP A 54 14.25 12.32 5.38
C ASP A 54 15.74 12.00 5.12
N HIS A 55 16.07 10.71 4.98
CA HIS A 55 17.44 10.28 4.67
C HIS A 55 17.89 10.86 3.33
N PRO A 56 19.06 11.54 3.25
CA PRO A 56 19.51 12.25 2.04
C PRO A 56 19.61 11.37 0.79
N GLY A 57 19.88 10.08 0.96
CA GLY A 57 19.97 9.11 -0.13
C GLY A 57 18.67 8.36 -0.43
N TRP A 58 17.52 8.76 0.15
CA TRP A 58 16.28 8.00 0.02
C TRP A 58 15.85 7.81 -1.43
N ILE A 59 15.87 8.89 -2.22
CA ILE A 59 15.45 8.90 -3.64
C ILE A 59 16.33 7.93 -4.46
N GLU A 60 17.64 8.09 -4.42
CA GLU A 60 18.57 7.30 -5.23
C GLU A 60 18.56 5.83 -4.84
N GLN A 61 18.57 5.54 -3.53
CA GLN A 61 18.58 4.17 -3.03
C GLN A 61 17.26 3.45 -3.35
N THR A 62 16.13 4.12 -3.17
CA THR A 62 14.82 3.54 -3.47
C THR A 62 14.64 3.30 -4.97
N ARG A 63 15.08 4.25 -5.81
CA ARG A 63 15.12 4.08 -7.27
C ARG A 63 15.97 2.86 -7.66
N ALA A 64 17.15 2.73 -7.06
CA ALA A 64 18.04 1.61 -7.35
C ALA A 64 17.41 0.25 -6.99
N LEU A 65 16.70 0.17 -5.85
CA LEU A 65 15.95 -1.02 -5.45
C LEU A 65 14.83 -1.35 -6.46
N ALA A 66 14.08 -0.35 -6.90
CA ALA A 66 13.00 -0.55 -7.89
C ALA A 66 13.53 -1.03 -9.25
N LEU A 67 14.63 -0.45 -9.72
CA LEU A 67 15.26 -0.86 -10.99
C LEU A 67 15.87 -2.28 -10.93
N ARG A 68 16.31 -2.72 -9.75
CA ARG A 68 16.87 -4.05 -9.54
C ARG A 68 15.83 -5.17 -9.59
N SER A 69 14.58 -4.88 -9.21
CA SER A 69 13.50 -5.87 -9.12
C SER A 69 12.27 -5.41 -9.90
N PRO A 70 12.37 -5.38 -11.25
CA PRO A 70 11.31 -4.82 -12.12
C PRO A 70 10.00 -5.62 -12.09
N GLU A 71 10.02 -6.85 -11.60
CA GLU A 71 8.84 -7.69 -11.37
C GLU A 71 7.99 -7.24 -10.19
N ILE A 72 8.55 -6.38 -9.32
CA ILE A 72 7.87 -5.83 -8.15
C ILE A 72 7.38 -4.40 -8.47
N ARG A 73 6.13 -4.13 -8.19
CA ARG A 73 5.57 -2.77 -8.23
C ARG A 73 5.89 -2.07 -6.90
N PHE A 74 6.83 -1.15 -6.95
CA PHE A 74 7.23 -0.38 -5.78
C PHE A 74 6.38 0.87 -5.58
N GLY A 75 5.98 1.10 -4.34
CA GLY A 75 5.40 2.34 -3.84
C GLY A 75 6.13 2.82 -2.60
N ALA A 76 5.68 3.95 -2.08
CA ALA A 76 6.19 4.49 -0.83
C ALA A 76 5.10 4.59 0.24
N ALA A 77 5.42 4.18 1.47
CA ALA A 77 4.55 4.34 2.64
C ALA A 77 4.92 5.58 3.46
N SER A 78 4.04 5.96 4.39
CA SER A 78 4.24 7.04 5.37
C SER A 78 4.29 8.44 4.75
N ILE A 79 3.58 8.66 3.66
CA ILE A 79 3.55 9.95 2.96
C ILE A 79 2.58 10.89 3.68
N THR A 80 3.14 11.89 4.37
CA THR A 80 2.38 12.87 5.17
C THR A 80 2.76 14.32 4.86
N THR A 81 3.67 14.55 3.91
CA THR A 81 4.14 15.88 3.54
C THR A 81 4.27 16.02 2.03
N GLU A 82 4.21 17.25 1.54
CA GLU A 82 4.46 17.55 0.12
C GLU A 82 5.86 17.11 -0.32
N GLN A 83 6.88 17.31 0.53
CA GLN A 83 8.25 16.90 0.21
C GLN A 83 8.32 15.39 -0.01
N ALA A 84 7.74 14.59 0.90
CA ALA A 84 7.68 13.14 0.76
C ALA A 84 7.04 12.71 -0.57
N LEU A 85 5.95 13.37 -0.98
CA LEU A 85 5.26 13.06 -2.23
C LEU A 85 6.12 13.39 -3.45
N ARG A 86 6.82 14.52 -3.44
CA ARG A 86 7.78 14.91 -4.51
C ARG A 86 8.96 13.96 -4.61
N ASP A 87 9.45 13.47 -3.47
CA ASP A 87 10.54 12.49 -3.43
C ASP A 87 10.10 11.15 -4.04
N VAL A 88 8.85 10.73 -3.81
CA VAL A 88 8.27 9.53 -4.46
C VAL A 88 8.25 9.67 -5.97
N GLN A 89 7.78 10.83 -6.48
CA GLN A 89 7.81 11.12 -7.90
C GLN A 89 9.25 11.12 -8.45
N ALA A 90 10.17 11.81 -7.74
CA ALA A 90 11.57 11.88 -8.13
C ALA A 90 12.24 10.49 -8.13
N ALA A 91 11.86 9.60 -7.20
CA ALA A 91 12.34 8.22 -7.19
C ALA A 91 11.77 7.36 -8.33
N GLY A 92 10.72 7.81 -9.00
CA GLY A 92 10.07 7.08 -10.09
C GLY A 92 9.25 5.87 -9.61
N LEU A 93 8.69 5.95 -8.38
CA LEU A 93 7.87 4.87 -7.85
C LEU A 93 6.45 4.89 -8.44
N ALA A 94 5.80 3.73 -8.47
CA ALA A 94 4.51 3.56 -9.10
C ALA A 94 3.34 4.21 -8.33
N PHE A 95 3.45 4.32 -6.99
CA PHE A 95 2.40 4.86 -6.14
C PHE A 95 2.93 5.35 -4.79
N ALA A 96 2.14 6.20 -4.14
CA ALA A 96 2.36 6.69 -2.78
C ALA A 96 1.21 6.27 -1.87
N VAL A 97 1.47 6.04 -0.59
CA VAL A 97 0.47 5.63 0.40
C VAL A 97 0.60 6.48 1.65
N SER A 98 -0.48 7.15 2.02
CA SER A 98 -0.57 7.97 3.22
C SER A 98 -1.24 7.20 4.38
N PRO A 99 -0.82 7.42 5.62
CA PRO A 99 -1.56 6.95 6.80
C PRO A 99 -2.74 7.86 7.16
N VAL A 100 -2.85 9.02 6.53
CA VAL A 100 -3.86 10.04 6.84
C VAL A 100 -4.64 10.44 5.59
N PHE A 101 -5.83 11.02 5.81
CA PHE A 101 -6.62 11.63 4.75
C PHE A 101 -6.29 13.12 4.67
N ASP A 102 -5.64 13.55 3.60
CA ASP A 102 -5.26 14.94 3.36
C ASP A 102 -5.65 15.36 1.93
N PRO A 103 -6.69 16.20 1.76
CA PRO A 103 -7.11 16.71 0.46
C PRO A 103 -6.04 17.52 -0.27
N ALA A 104 -5.15 18.22 0.46
CA ALA A 104 -4.08 19.00 -0.17
C ALA A 104 -3.03 18.08 -0.80
N LEU A 105 -2.66 17.00 -0.12
CA LEU A 105 -1.77 15.98 -0.68
C LEU A 105 -2.40 15.26 -1.88
N LEU A 106 -3.71 15.00 -1.86
CA LEU A 106 -4.41 14.42 -3.00
C LEU A 106 -4.37 15.35 -4.22
N ALA A 107 -4.61 16.66 -4.02
CA ALA A 107 -4.54 17.64 -5.09
C ALA A 107 -3.12 17.76 -5.67
N LEU A 108 -2.09 17.74 -4.82
CA LEU A 108 -0.69 17.74 -5.26
C LEU A 108 -0.34 16.45 -6.04
N ALA A 109 -0.79 15.29 -5.56
CA ALA A 109 -0.57 14.02 -6.26
C ALA A 109 -1.14 14.03 -7.68
N GLN A 110 -2.33 14.61 -7.88
CA GLN A 110 -2.92 14.79 -9.21
C GLN A 110 -2.06 15.69 -10.11
N GLN A 111 -1.52 16.80 -9.57
CA GLN A 111 -0.62 17.70 -10.31
C GLN A 111 0.69 17.00 -10.69
N LEU A 112 1.18 16.09 -9.84
CA LEU A 112 2.39 15.30 -10.07
C LEU A 112 2.15 14.05 -10.93
N GLU A 113 0.91 13.80 -11.37
CA GLU A 113 0.49 12.59 -12.09
C GLU A 113 0.83 11.30 -11.33
N LEU A 114 0.84 11.35 -9.99
CA LEU A 114 1.19 10.25 -9.10
C LEU A 114 -0.06 9.69 -8.42
N THR A 115 -0.20 8.36 -8.38
CA THR A 115 -1.25 7.71 -7.59
C THR A 115 -0.95 7.85 -6.10
N LEU A 116 -1.82 8.56 -5.35
CA LEU A 116 -1.78 8.61 -3.88
C LEU A 116 -2.96 7.84 -3.30
N VAL A 117 -2.67 6.85 -2.49
CA VAL A 117 -3.64 6.07 -1.71
C VAL A 117 -3.84 6.77 -0.35
N PRO A 118 -4.96 7.45 -0.11
CA PRO A 118 -5.19 8.14 1.17
C PRO A 118 -5.53 7.15 2.27
N GLY A 119 -5.07 7.45 3.50
CA GLY A 119 -5.48 6.75 4.71
C GLY A 119 -6.86 7.19 5.18
N VAL A 120 -7.67 6.24 5.62
CA VAL A 120 -9.00 6.47 6.20
C VAL A 120 -9.17 5.62 7.45
N PHE A 121 -9.91 6.13 8.43
CA PHE A 121 -10.23 5.42 9.67
C PHE A 121 -11.72 5.48 10.00
N SER A 122 -12.37 6.60 9.70
CA SER A 122 -13.76 6.89 10.06
C SER A 122 -14.71 6.86 8.85
N PRO A 123 -16.03 6.66 9.07
CA PRO A 123 -17.02 6.77 8.00
C PRO A 123 -16.98 8.12 7.28
N SER A 124 -16.67 9.21 8.01
CA SER A 124 -16.57 10.56 7.44
C SER A 124 -15.41 10.67 6.46
N GLU A 125 -14.25 10.11 6.78
CA GLU A 125 -13.09 10.11 5.87
C GLU A 125 -13.32 9.24 4.64
N VAL A 126 -13.98 8.08 4.81
CA VAL A 126 -14.39 7.24 3.66
C VAL A 126 -15.36 8.00 2.76
N HIS A 127 -16.35 8.69 3.33
CA HIS A 127 -17.28 9.50 2.57
C HIS A 127 -16.59 10.63 1.81
N GLN A 128 -15.64 11.33 2.45
CA GLN A 128 -14.86 12.40 1.81
C GLN A 128 -13.97 11.86 0.69
N ALA A 129 -13.30 10.72 0.92
CA ALA A 129 -12.48 10.06 -0.11
C ALA A 129 -13.32 9.74 -1.35
N LYS A 130 -14.52 9.17 -1.17
CA LYS A 130 -15.46 8.92 -2.26
C LYS A 130 -15.86 10.19 -2.99
N ALA A 131 -16.20 11.26 -2.24
CA ALA A 131 -16.60 12.54 -2.82
C ALA A 131 -15.50 13.20 -3.65
N LEU A 132 -14.22 12.96 -3.28
CA LEU A 132 -13.05 13.39 -4.05
C LEU A 132 -12.64 12.41 -5.17
N GLY A 133 -13.45 11.36 -5.39
CA GLY A 133 -13.21 10.40 -6.48
C GLY A 133 -12.06 9.44 -6.23
N CYS A 134 -11.64 9.20 -4.97
CA CYS A 134 -10.60 8.21 -4.66
C CYS A 134 -11.13 6.79 -4.91
N PRO A 135 -10.63 6.06 -5.92
CA PRO A 135 -11.10 4.70 -6.19
C PRO A 135 -10.47 3.66 -5.25
N LEU A 136 -9.40 4.04 -4.56
CA LEU A 136 -8.57 3.19 -3.70
C LEU A 136 -8.24 3.95 -2.41
N VAL A 137 -8.38 3.29 -1.25
CA VAL A 137 -8.06 3.84 0.07
C VAL A 137 -7.31 2.84 0.94
N LYS A 138 -6.60 3.33 1.96
CA LYS A 138 -5.95 2.53 2.99
C LYS A 138 -6.71 2.65 4.30
N LEU A 139 -7.30 1.55 4.80
CA LEU A 139 -7.85 1.50 6.15
C LEU A 139 -6.72 1.38 7.17
N TYR A 140 -6.52 2.43 8.03
CA TYR A 140 -5.37 2.49 8.93
C TYR A 140 -5.68 3.20 10.26
N PRO A 141 -5.23 2.67 11.41
CA PRO A 141 -4.69 1.32 11.61
C PRO A 141 -5.81 0.27 11.71
N ALA A 142 -5.82 -0.69 10.79
CA ALA A 142 -6.90 -1.65 10.64
C ALA A 142 -7.13 -2.53 11.88
N ILE A 143 -6.06 -2.94 12.57
CA ILE A 143 -6.15 -3.79 13.77
C ILE A 143 -7.04 -3.19 14.86
N ALA A 144 -7.11 -1.86 14.95
CA ALA A 144 -7.92 -1.17 15.97
C ALA A 144 -9.44 -1.27 15.69
N LEU A 145 -9.84 -1.50 14.45
CA LEU A 145 -11.23 -1.54 14.00
C LEU A 145 -11.79 -2.96 13.89
N GLY A 146 -10.91 -3.94 13.65
CA GLY A 146 -11.29 -5.32 13.42
C GLY A 146 -11.82 -5.61 12.01
N PRO A 147 -11.80 -6.88 11.58
CA PRO A 147 -12.04 -7.26 10.18
C PRO A 147 -13.46 -6.99 9.69
N ALA A 148 -14.48 -6.99 10.56
CA ALA A 148 -15.87 -6.74 10.15
C ALA A 148 -16.19 -5.27 9.85
N TYR A 149 -15.31 -4.34 10.25
CA TYR A 149 -15.57 -2.91 10.17
C TYR A 149 -15.82 -2.43 8.74
N TRP A 150 -14.95 -2.75 7.80
CA TRP A 150 -15.04 -2.24 6.44
C TRP A 150 -16.38 -2.58 5.78
N ARG A 151 -16.78 -3.84 5.86
CA ARG A 151 -18.06 -4.31 5.31
C ARG A 151 -19.26 -3.60 5.92
N SER A 152 -19.20 -3.24 7.22
CA SER A 152 -20.30 -2.57 7.91
C SER A 152 -20.60 -1.18 7.35
N LEU A 153 -19.64 -0.55 6.67
CA LEU A 153 -19.82 0.78 6.06
C LEU A 153 -20.62 0.73 4.76
N ALA A 154 -20.72 -0.42 4.11
CA ALA A 154 -21.38 -0.55 2.80
C ALA A 154 -22.87 -0.20 2.87
N GLY A 155 -23.56 -0.56 3.97
CA GLY A 155 -24.97 -0.23 4.16
C GLY A 155 -25.25 1.28 4.10
N PRO A 156 -24.66 2.08 4.99
CA PRO A 156 -24.92 3.53 5.05
C PRO A 156 -24.22 4.33 3.95
N LEU A 157 -23.08 3.88 3.43
CA LEU A 157 -22.30 4.64 2.45
C LEU A 157 -22.46 4.16 1.00
N GLY A 158 -23.17 3.04 0.77
CA GLY A 158 -23.29 2.43 -0.55
C GLY A 158 -21.99 1.78 -1.01
N GLY A 159 -21.73 1.74 -2.33
CA GLY A 159 -20.49 1.19 -2.87
C GLY A 159 -19.25 1.81 -2.25
N LEU A 160 -18.32 0.97 -1.76
CA LEU A 160 -17.08 1.41 -1.12
C LEU A 160 -15.93 1.45 -2.13
N PRO A 161 -14.88 2.28 -1.92
CA PRO A 161 -13.65 2.22 -2.68
C PRO A 161 -12.94 0.88 -2.49
N PHE A 162 -12.01 0.54 -3.38
CA PHE A 162 -11.07 -0.55 -3.15
C PHE A 162 -10.28 -0.30 -1.86
N CYS A 163 -10.23 -1.27 -0.96
CA CYS A 163 -9.68 -1.11 0.38
C CYS A 163 -8.43 -1.94 0.60
N ILE A 164 -7.33 -1.28 0.96
CA ILE A 164 -6.14 -1.93 1.52
C ILE A 164 -6.20 -1.83 3.04
N ALA A 165 -6.43 -2.94 3.75
CA ALA A 165 -6.33 -2.95 5.20
C ALA A 165 -4.87 -2.99 5.65
N ALA A 166 -4.45 -2.08 6.52
CA ALA A 166 -3.07 -1.94 6.97
C ALA A 166 -2.95 -1.52 8.44
N GLY A 167 -1.81 -1.83 9.04
CA GLY A 167 -1.49 -1.44 10.42
C GLY A 167 -1.84 -2.49 11.46
N GLY A 168 -0.80 -3.10 12.03
CA GLY A 168 -0.88 -4.14 13.05
C GLY A 168 -1.19 -5.54 12.52
N LEU A 169 -1.19 -5.73 11.19
CA LEU A 169 -1.50 -7.00 10.55
C LEU A 169 -0.22 -7.74 10.17
N GLY A 170 -0.23 -9.07 10.33
CA GLY A 170 0.81 -9.98 9.91
C GLY A 170 0.31 -11.00 8.88
N PRO A 171 1.18 -11.93 8.43
CA PRO A 171 0.82 -12.94 7.46
C PRO A 171 -0.37 -13.83 7.87
N ALA A 172 -0.48 -14.13 9.17
CA ALA A 172 -1.56 -14.97 9.72
C ALA A 172 -2.96 -14.35 9.54
N GLU A 173 -3.05 -13.02 9.57
CA GLU A 173 -4.32 -12.29 9.50
C GLU A 173 -4.83 -12.11 8.05
N VAL A 174 -3.97 -12.28 7.03
CA VAL A 174 -4.29 -11.92 5.63
C VAL A 174 -5.57 -12.59 5.15
N ALA A 175 -5.70 -13.91 5.31
CA ALA A 175 -6.87 -14.66 4.85
C ALA A 175 -8.17 -14.20 5.54
N GLN A 176 -8.12 -13.93 6.84
CA GLN A 176 -9.25 -13.44 7.61
C GLN A 176 -9.72 -12.08 7.12
N TRP A 177 -8.80 -11.15 6.91
CA TRP A 177 -9.15 -9.80 6.46
C TRP A 177 -9.74 -9.79 5.05
N LEU A 178 -9.16 -10.54 4.12
CA LEU A 178 -9.69 -10.68 2.77
C LEU A 178 -11.11 -11.30 2.79
N SER A 179 -11.34 -12.36 3.56
CA SER A 179 -12.68 -12.97 3.68
C SER A 179 -13.71 -12.05 4.33
N SER A 180 -13.27 -11.03 5.06
CA SER A 180 -14.14 -10.05 5.72
C SER A 180 -14.57 -8.91 4.80
N GLY A 181 -14.07 -8.84 3.57
CA GLY A 181 -14.52 -7.91 2.53
C GLY A 181 -13.65 -6.68 2.33
N VAL A 182 -12.39 -6.69 2.80
CA VAL A 182 -11.35 -5.79 2.26
C VAL A 182 -10.78 -6.40 0.98
N ASP A 183 -10.26 -5.57 0.10
CA ASP A 183 -9.80 -6.03 -1.21
C ASP A 183 -8.33 -6.44 -1.22
N ALA A 184 -7.51 -5.86 -0.35
CA ALA A 184 -6.10 -6.21 -0.16
C ALA A 184 -5.65 -5.98 1.28
N VAL A 185 -4.51 -6.55 1.65
CA VAL A 185 -3.88 -6.40 2.97
C VAL A 185 -2.45 -5.92 2.82
N ALA A 186 -2.04 -4.94 3.62
CA ALA A 186 -0.66 -4.50 3.73
C ALA A 186 -0.10 -4.92 5.10
N ILE A 187 0.93 -5.77 5.06
CA ILE A 187 1.66 -6.23 6.25
C ILE A 187 3.00 -5.50 6.37
N GLY A 188 3.50 -5.30 7.57
CA GLY A 188 4.73 -4.53 7.75
C GLY A 188 5.53 -4.99 8.97
N GLY A 189 5.49 -4.24 10.05
CA GLY A 189 6.30 -4.49 11.25
C GLY A 189 6.14 -5.88 11.87
N ALA A 190 5.05 -6.58 11.60
CA ALA A 190 4.81 -7.95 12.02
C ALA A 190 5.57 -9.00 11.18
N LEU A 191 6.23 -8.60 10.07
CA LEU A 191 7.08 -9.49 9.28
C LEU A 191 8.46 -9.62 9.93
N SER A 192 8.50 -10.14 11.15
CA SER A 192 9.71 -10.37 11.92
C SER A 192 9.78 -11.81 12.43
N GLY A 193 11.00 -12.39 12.41
CA GLY A 193 11.22 -13.77 12.82
C GLY A 193 10.83 -14.81 11.77
N ASP A 194 11.34 -16.03 11.92
CA ASP A 194 11.21 -17.10 10.93
C ASP A 194 9.77 -17.56 10.71
N GLN A 195 8.95 -17.55 11.77
CA GLN A 195 7.57 -17.98 11.68
C GLN A 195 6.76 -17.07 10.72
N ALA A 196 6.85 -15.76 10.86
CA ALA A 196 6.14 -14.82 9.98
C ALA A 196 6.55 -14.98 8.51
N TRP A 197 7.83 -15.26 8.25
CA TRP A 197 8.31 -15.53 6.91
C TRP A 197 7.80 -16.86 6.35
N GLN A 198 7.67 -17.90 7.17
CA GLN A 198 7.10 -19.18 6.76
C GLN A 198 5.61 -19.04 6.44
N GLU A 199 4.85 -18.33 7.27
CA GLU A 199 3.42 -18.04 7.05
C GLU A 199 3.22 -17.23 5.75
N LEU A 200 4.06 -16.22 5.52
CA LEU A 200 4.03 -15.43 4.28
C LEU A 200 4.31 -16.32 3.05
N ALA A 201 5.35 -17.17 3.12
CA ALA A 201 5.69 -18.07 2.03
C ALA A 201 4.54 -19.05 1.74
N GLN A 202 3.94 -19.64 2.77
CA GLN A 202 2.77 -20.52 2.62
C GLN A 202 1.60 -19.79 1.97
N TRP A 203 1.32 -18.55 2.40
CA TRP A 203 0.24 -17.77 1.81
C TRP A 203 0.49 -17.46 0.33
N LEU A 204 1.73 -17.08 -0.04
CA LEU A 204 2.09 -16.76 -1.42
C LEU A 204 2.05 -17.99 -2.34
N MET A 205 2.36 -19.18 -1.84
CA MET A 205 2.37 -20.45 -2.58
C MET A 205 0.99 -21.12 -2.66
N SER A 206 0.02 -20.69 -1.85
CA SER A 206 -1.34 -21.27 -1.85
C SER A 206 -2.07 -20.93 -3.16
N PRO A 207 -2.72 -21.91 -3.82
CA PRO A 207 -3.56 -21.65 -4.99
C PRO A 207 -4.66 -20.64 -4.62
N ARG A 208 -4.78 -19.59 -5.39
CA ARG A 208 -5.89 -18.65 -5.28
C ARG A 208 -6.92 -19.05 -6.34
N GLY A 209 -8.03 -19.56 -5.85
CA GLY A 209 -9.16 -19.94 -6.70
C GLY A 209 -9.84 -18.75 -7.34
#